data_a8127a78f9a2b1dc40de66842ba37814
#
_entry.id   a8127a78f9a2b1dc40de66842ba37814
#
_cell.length_a   1.000
_cell.length_b   1.000
_cell.length_c   1.000
_cell.angle_alpha   90.00
_cell.angle_beta   90.00
_cell.angle_gamma   90.00
#
_symmetry.space_group_name_H-M   'P 1'
#
loop_
_entity.id
_entity.type
_entity.pdbx_description
1 polymer ?
#
loop_
_entity_poly.entity_id
_entity_poly.type
_entity_poly.pdbx_seq_one_letter_code
_entity_poly.pdbx_strand_id
1 'polypeptide(L)'
;MARLEDITGKAISGEWGLDDEDATGIPVLRTTNFTNDGVINFSNVVTRTITKKDLSSKYLRPGDIIIEKSGGSDKQPVGRVVYYEEEPNRYLFNNFTGVLRIMNPNLWNSKYVFYALYANYLKGGTRKYQNKTTGLHNLKTEQYVREFDLRECSIQEQRQIVFILDKLSEVISLRKEQLSKLDELVKARFVEMFGDPVQNPFGWTTRSLLEMGYCKNGMNFHTGDSGIEMHCLGVGDFKDYSVIDGTDYLPTVSLNEAPPEESMLHDGDIVFVRSNGNKALVGRCLVVYPRKTPTTYSGFCIRYRLTNGEVNTTYLLRVLKTDSMRKKMVGRGANIQNLNQQILATLDIPTPPMGLQEQFAAFVEQINKSKLTIQQSLDKLEVLKKSLMQEYFG
;
A
#
# COMPACT_ATOMS: atom_id res chain seq x y z
N MET A 1 -22.76 -1.49 -30.02
CA MET A 1 -21.55 -0.82 -29.48
C MET A 1 -21.64 0.66 -29.83
N ALA A 2 -21.38 1.56 -28.87
CA ALA A 2 -21.35 3.00 -29.10
C ALA A 2 -19.93 3.52 -28.86
N ARG A 3 -19.50 4.49 -29.65
CA ARG A 3 -18.18 5.10 -29.50
C ARG A 3 -18.17 6.06 -28.31
N LEU A 4 -17.07 6.09 -27.57
CA LEU A 4 -16.93 7.00 -26.44
C LEU A 4 -17.08 8.47 -26.86
N GLU A 5 -16.60 8.83 -28.06
CA GLU A 5 -16.75 10.18 -28.62
C GLU A 5 -18.22 10.59 -28.81
N ASP A 6 -19.11 9.65 -29.17
CA ASP A 6 -20.55 9.91 -29.32
C ASP A 6 -21.24 10.08 -27.95
N ILE A 7 -20.62 9.58 -26.88
CA ILE A 7 -21.17 9.61 -25.51
C ILE A 7 -20.70 10.86 -24.77
N THR A 8 -19.41 11.23 -24.90
CA THR A 8 -18.78 12.28 -24.07
C THR A 8 -18.32 13.49 -24.89
N GLY A 9 -18.28 13.38 -26.22
CA GLY A 9 -17.53 14.32 -27.04
C GLY A 9 -16.02 14.22 -26.81
N LYS A 10 -15.29 15.26 -27.21
CA LYS A 10 -13.85 15.36 -26.95
C LYS A 10 -13.56 15.58 -25.48
N ALA A 11 -12.44 15.02 -25.01
CA ALA A 11 -12.00 15.25 -23.63
C ALA A 11 -11.75 16.75 -23.37
N ILE A 12 -12.34 17.29 -22.32
CA ILE A 12 -12.14 18.66 -21.86
C ILE A 12 -10.72 18.75 -21.28
N SER A 13 -9.92 19.71 -21.74
CA SER A 13 -8.56 19.91 -21.23
C SER A 13 -8.56 20.72 -19.94
N GLY A 14 -7.70 20.33 -19.00
CA GLY A 14 -7.54 21.00 -17.71
C GLY A 14 -6.77 22.34 -17.80
N GLU A 15 -6.64 22.98 -16.65
CA GLU A 15 -5.85 24.19 -16.42
C GLU A 15 -4.89 23.97 -15.26
N TRP A 16 -3.70 24.61 -15.34
CA TRP A 16 -2.73 24.49 -14.26
C TRP A 16 -2.53 25.81 -13.50
N GLY A 17 -2.47 26.93 -14.21
CA GLY A 17 -2.22 28.25 -13.63
C GLY A 17 -0.80 28.44 -13.10
N LEU A 18 -0.64 29.45 -12.24
CA LEU A 18 0.60 29.82 -11.57
C LEU A 18 0.63 29.26 -10.16
N ASP A 19 1.82 29.26 -9.53
CA ASP A 19 1.96 28.90 -8.11
C ASP A 19 1.15 29.85 -7.24
N ASP A 20 0.55 29.32 -6.19
CA ASP A 20 -0.32 30.03 -5.24
C ASP A 20 0.36 29.99 -3.86
N GLU A 21 1.15 31.03 -3.58
CA GLU A 21 1.95 31.12 -2.35
C GLU A 21 1.06 31.33 -1.10
N ASP A 22 -0.08 31.99 -1.28
CA ASP A 22 -0.99 32.36 -0.18
C ASP A 22 -2.07 31.29 0.09
N ALA A 23 -2.11 30.22 -0.68
CA ALA A 23 -3.10 29.13 -0.62
C ALA A 23 -4.58 29.63 -0.71
N THR A 24 -4.81 30.74 -1.42
CA THR A 24 -6.14 31.37 -1.63
C THR A 24 -6.72 31.04 -3.01
N GLY A 25 -5.96 30.40 -3.87
CA GLY A 25 -6.33 30.06 -5.23
C GLY A 25 -7.34 28.92 -5.34
N ILE A 26 -7.56 28.48 -6.57
CA ILE A 26 -8.52 27.40 -6.87
C ILE A 26 -7.87 26.03 -6.66
N PRO A 27 -8.53 25.09 -5.95
CA PRO A 27 -8.03 23.74 -5.81
C PRO A 27 -8.00 22.99 -7.16
N VAL A 28 -6.85 22.37 -7.49
CA VAL A 28 -6.62 21.67 -8.76
C VAL A 28 -6.22 20.23 -8.51
N LEU A 29 -6.99 19.29 -9.05
CA LEU A 29 -6.69 17.86 -9.03
C LEU A 29 -5.59 17.52 -10.04
N ARG A 30 -4.70 16.61 -9.63
CA ARG A 30 -3.56 16.12 -10.41
C ARG A 30 -3.57 14.59 -10.49
N THR A 31 -2.76 14.03 -11.36
CA THR A 31 -2.56 12.57 -11.44
C THR A 31 -2.08 11.93 -10.14
N THR A 32 -1.42 12.70 -9.25
CA THR A 32 -1.03 12.29 -7.90
C THR A 32 -2.22 12.13 -6.94
N ASN A 33 -3.37 12.70 -7.27
CA ASN A 33 -4.62 12.51 -6.54
C ASN A 33 -5.39 11.25 -6.99
N PHE A 34 -4.94 10.55 -8.04
CA PHE A 34 -5.60 9.36 -8.56
C PHE A 34 -5.12 8.12 -7.82
N THR A 35 -6.04 7.37 -7.22
CA THR A 35 -5.73 6.04 -6.69
C THR A 35 -5.82 4.98 -7.80
N ASN A 36 -5.22 3.83 -7.57
CA ASN A 36 -5.34 2.70 -8.51
C ASN A 36 -6.72 2.02 -8.45
N ASP A 37 -7.51 2.33 -7.42
CA ASP A 37 -8.89 1.82 -7.25
C ASP A 37 -9.93 2.67 -8.00
N GLY A 38 -9.50 3.68 -8.76
CA GLY A 38 -10.38 4.57 -9.53
C GLY A 38 -11.04 5.68 -8.69
N VAL A 39 -10.52 5.94 -7.49
CA VAL A 39 -11.02 6.93 -6.52
C VAL A 39 -10.07 8.12 -6.44
N ILE A 40 -10.60 9.30 -6.14
CA ILE A 40 -9.81 10.52 -5.93
C ILE A 40 -9.38 10.62 -4.46
N ASN A 41 -8.08 10.83 -4.24
CA ASN A 41 -7.53 11.14 -2.92
C ASN A 41 -7.42 12.67 -2.75
N PHE A 42 -8.25 13.23 -1.89
CA PHE A 42 -8.30 14.67 -1.62
C PHE A 42 -7.33 15.15 -0.51
N SER A 43 -6.54 14.26 0.10
CA SER A 43 -5.67 14.62 1.24
C SER A 43 -4.54 15.58 0.89
N ASN A 44 -4.17 15.71 -0.40
CA ASN A 44 -3.08 16.57 -0.85
C ASN A 44 -3.43 17.24 -2.18
N VAL A 45 -4.47 18.06 -2.16
CA VAL A 45 -4.88 18.88 -3.30
C VAL A 45 -4.14 20.21 -3.22
N VAL A 46 -3.53 20.64 -4.33
CA VAL A 46 -2.85 21.94 -4.40
C VAL A 46 -3.81 23.03 -4.86
N THR A 47 -3.58 24.26 -4.41
CA THR A 47 -4.24 25.46 -4.93
C THR A 47 -3.38 26.12 -6.01
N ARG A 48 -4.02 26.78 -6.97
CA ARG A 48 -3.35 27.46 -8.07
C ARG A 48 -4.03 28.79 -8.38
N THR A 49 -3.23 29.79 -8.72
CA THR A 49 -3.73 31.08 -9.24
C THR A 49 -4.02 30.95 -10.72
N ILE A 50 -5.30 31.03 -11.10
CA ILE A 50 -5.75 30.91 -12.50
C ILE A 50 -6.16 32.27 -13.01
N THR A 51 -5.48 32.77 -14.04
CA THR A 51 -5.72 34.09 -14.63
C THR A 51 -6.76 34.08 -15.75
N LYS A 52 -7.18 32.91 -16.20
CA LYS A 52 -8.18 32.75 -17.26
C LYS A 52 -9.55 33.20 -16.80
N LYS A 53 -10.22 34.04 -17.60
CA LYS A 53 -11.49 34.67 -17.22
C LYS A 53 -12.70 33.73 -17.22
N ASP A 54 -12.76 32.77 -18.16
CA ASP A 54 -13.87 31.80 -18.24
C ASP A 54 -13.37 30.38 -17.95
N LEU A 55 -13.78 29.88 -16.81
CA LEU A 55 -13.50 28.54 -16.32
C LEU A 55 -14.78 27.69 -16.15
N SER A 56 -15.95 28.23 -16.53
CA SER A 56 -17.25 27.60 -16.28
C SER A 56 -17.37 26.18 -16.82
N SER A 57 -16.77 25.89 -17.98
CA SER A 57 -16.74 24.58 -18.61
C SER A 57 -15.73 23.63 -17.98
N LYS A 58 -14.74 24.13 -17.23
CA LYS A 58 -13.60 23.39 -16.68
C LYS A 58 -13.77 22.99 -15.23
N TYR A 59 -14.70 23.61 -14.52
CA TYR A 59 -15.04 23.12 -13.17
C TYR A 59 -15.62 21.72 -13.24
N LEU A 60 -15.15 20.88 -12.30
CA LEU A 60 -15.65 19.51 -12.15
C LEU A 60 -17.10 19.52 -11.66
N ARG A 61 -17.87 18.55 -12.13
CA ARG A 61 -19.27 18.32 -11.80
C ARG A 61 -19.46 16.86 -11.43
N PRO A 62 -20.37 16.53 -10.48
CA PRO A 62 -20.72 15.14 -10.21
C PRO A 62 -21.04 14.38 -11.49
N GLY A 63 -20.41 13.22 -11.65
CA GLY A 63 -20.53 12.42 -12.88
C GLY A 63 -19.40 12.62 -13.90
N ASP A 64 -18.49 13.55 -13.68
CA ASP A 64 -17.30 13.69 -14.52
C ASP A 64 -16.35 12.50 -14.34
N ILE A 65 -15.79 12.01 -15.44
CA ILE A 65 -14.75 10.99 -15.47
C ILE A 65 -13.44 11.67 -15.82
N ILE A 66 -12.48 11.63 -14.91
CA ILE A 66 -11.19 12.27 -15.13
C ILE A 66 -10.20 11.22 -15.61
N ILE A 67 -9.60 11.42 -16.78
CA ILE A 67 -8.63 10.52 -17.40
C ILE A 67 -7.22 11.12 -17.36
N GLU A 68 -6.23 10.30 -17.00
CA GLU A 68 -4.81 10.64 -17.05
C GLU A 68 -4.32 10.69 -18.49
N LYS A 69 -3.78 11.84 -18.90
CA LYS A 69 -3.21 12.06 -20.22
C LYS A 69 -1.69 11.91 -20.25
N SER A 70 -1.03 12.16 -19.12
CA SER A 70 0.43 12.09 -19.01
C SER A 70 0.84 11.67 -17.59
N GLY A 71 1.84 10.81 -17.46
CA GLY A 71 2.37 10.41 -16.15
C GLY A 71 2.61 8.91 -15.98
N GLY A 72 2.24 8.07 -16.92
CA GLY A 72 2.47 6.62 -16.85
C GLY A 72 3.96 6.22 -16.88
N SER A 73 4.21 4.94 -16.65
CA SER A 73 5.54 4.31 -16.72
C SER A 73 5.45 2.94 -17.41
N ASP A 74 6.59 2.27 -17.61
CA ASP A 74 6.59 0.91 -18.17
C ASP A 74 5.80 -0.09 -17.31
N LYS A 75 5.83 0.10 -15.98
CA LYS A 75 5.08 -0.75 -15.04
C LYS A 75 3.61 -0.35 -14.94
N GLN A 76 3.31 0.94 -14.95
CA GLN A 76 1.96 1.47 -14.81
C GLN A 76 1.60 2.27 -16.07
N PRO A 77 0.68 1.75 -16.93
CA PRO A 77 0.29 2.46 -18.14
C PRO A 77 -0.35 3.81 -17.85
N VAL A 78 -0.25 4.77 -18.76
CA VAL A 78 -1.04 6.00 -18.71
C VAL A 78 -2.49 5.73 -19.10
N GLY A 79 -3.41 6.58 -18.64
CA GLY A 79 -4.84 6.46 -18.93
C GLY A 79 -5.66 5.93 -17.75
N ARG A 80 -5.13 6.06 -16.52
CA ARG A 80 -5.96 5.84 -15.31
C ARG A 80 -7.18 6.75 -15.36
N VAL A 81 -8.29 6.24 -14.85
CA VAL A 81 -9.52 7.00 -14.73
C VAL A 81 -9.97 7.03 -13.28
N VAL A 82 -10.54 8.16 -12.87
CA VAL A 82 -11.20 8.34 -11.59
C VAL A 82 -12.56 9.00 -11.79
N TYR A 83 -13.47 8.75 -10.87
CA TYR A 83 -14.82 9.27 -10.92
C TYR A 83 -15.01 10.40 -9.91
N TYR A 84 -15.65 11.50 -10.32
CA TYR A 84 -15.88 12.66 -9.49
C TYR A 84 -17.33 12.68 -8.98
N GLU A 85 -17.49 12.69 -7.64
CA GLU A 85 -18.78 12.68 -6.94
C GLU A 85 -19.00 13.89 -6.02
N GLU A 86 -17.95 14.73 -5.83
CA GLU A 86 -18.01 15.89 -4.95
C GLU A 86 -18.87 17.03 -5.52
N GLU A 87 -19.10 18.06 -4.72
CA GLU A 87 -19.87 19.23 -5.09
C GLU A 87 -19.37 19.89 -6.39
N PRO A 88 -20.26 20.40 -7.23
CA PRO A 88 -19.89 21.09 -8.46
C PRO A 88 -19.14 22.38 -8.18
N ASN A 89 -18.29 22.79 -9.13
CA ASN A 89 -17.58 24.06 -9.13
C ASN A 89 -16.56 24.27 -7.97
N ARG A 90 -16.18 23.18 -7.30
CA ARG A 90 -15.22 23.22 -6.20
C ARG A 90 -13.77 23.02 -6.70
N TYR A 91 -13.57 22.14 -7.67
CA TYR A 91 -12.25 21.74 -8.14
C TYR A 91 -12.10 21.97 -9.65
N LEU A 92 -10.89 22.35 -10.05
CA LEU A 92 -10.39 22.19 -11.41
C LEU A 92 -9.49 20.96 -11.51
N PHE A 93 -8.98 20.67 -12.69
CA PHE A 93 -8.04 19.59 -12.96
C PHE A 93 -6.91 20.09 -13.85
N ASN A 94 -5.72 19.49 -13.73
CA ASN A 94 -4.53 19.97 -14.42
C ASN A 94 -4.49 19.56 -15.89
N ASN A 95 -3.56 20.15 -16.65
CA ASN A 95 -3.36 19.88 -18.08
C ASN A 95 -2.84 18.47 -18.42
N PHE A 96 -2.32 17.72 -17.41
CA PHE A 96 -1.95 16.31 -17.56
C PHE A 96 -3.13 15.34 -17.43
N THR A 97 -4.31 15.88 -17.21
CA THR A 97 -5.57 15.15 -17.15
C THR A 97 -6.57 15.73 -18.15
N GLY A 98 -7.64 14.99 -18.40
CA GLY A 98 -8.78 15.41 -19.22
C GLY A 98 -10.07 14.95 -18.57
N VAL A 99 -11.17 15.65 -18.84
CA VAL A 99 -12.51 15.27 -18.36
C VAL A 99 -13.35 14.74 -19.52
N LEU A 100 -13.95 13.59 -19.29
CA LEU A 100 -14.97 12.97 -20.12
C LEU A 100 -16.31 13.20 -19.43
N ARG A 101 -17.19 14.00 -20.04
CA ARG A 101 -18.49 14.39 -19.49
C ARG A 101 -19.60 13.84 -20.35
N ILE A 102 -20.55 13.16 -19.74
CA ILE A 102 -21.67 12.54 -20.47
C ILE A 102 -22.55 13.63 -21.05
N MET A 103 -22.80 13.56 -22.36
CA MET A 103 -23.63 14.52 -23.08
C MET A 103 -25.12 14.25 -22.89
N ASN A 104 -25.53 12.97 -22.84
CA ASN A 104 -26.94 12.58 -22.68
C ASN A 104 -27.10 11.61 -21.51
N PRO A 105 -27.40 12.11 -20.29
CA PRO A 105 -27.57 11.29 -19.10
C PRO A 105 -28.85 10.41 -19.09
N ASN A 106 -29.76 10.63 -20.03
CA ASN A 106 -30.92 9.77 -20.21
C ASN A 106 -30.61 8.47 -20.93
N LEU A 107 -29.52 8.46 -21.74
CA LEU A 107 -29.07 7.29 -22.49
C LEU A 107 -27.89 6.59 -21.81
N TRP A 108 -27.03 7.37 -21.13
CA TRP A 108 -25.78 6.87 -20.58
C TRP A 108 -25.61 7.25 -19.11
N ASN A 109 -25.46 6.23 -18.27
CA ASN A 109 -25.08 6.42 -16.87
C ASN A 109 -23.56 6.69 -16.81
N SER A 110 -23.16 7.81 -16.22
CA SER A 110 -21.74 8.22 -16.16
C SER A 110 -20.86 7.21 -15.43
N LYS A 111 -21.36 6.58 -14.39
CA LYS A 111 -20.62 5.59 -13.61
C LYS A 111 -20.47 4.25 -14.36
N TYR A 112 -21.44 3.89 -15.22
CA TYR A 112 -21.31 2.77 -16.14
C TYR A 112 -20.16 3.00 -17.14
N VAL A 113 -20.11 4.19 -17.73
CA VAL A 113 -19.01 4.58 -18.63
C VAL A 113 -17.66 4.59 -17.90
N PHE A 114 -17.63 5.12 -16.69
CA PHE A 114 -16.44 5.06 -15.83
C PHE A 114 -15.97 3.61 -15.61
N TYR A 115 -16.86 2.70 -15.23
CA TYR A 115 -16.48 1.29 -15.02
C TYR A 115 -15.98 0.61 -16.29
N ALA A 116 -16.54 0.92 -17.45
CA ALA A 116 -16.05 0.40 -18.73
C ALA A 116 -14.61 0.88 -19.03
N LEU A 117 -14.35 2.17 -18.83
CA LEU A 117 -13.01 2.74 -18.99
C LEU A 117 -12.02 2.20 -17.96
N TYR A 118 -12.45 2.05 -16.72
CA TYR A 118 -11.64 1.50 -15.65
C TYR A 118 -11.30 0.03 -15.90
N ALA A 119 -12.26 -0.79 -16.34
CA ALA A 119 -12.03 -2.17 -16.75
C ALA A 119 -11.01 -2.27 -17.89
N ASN A 120 -11.17 -1.42 -18.92
CA ASN A 120 -10.22 -1.35 -20.03
C ASN A 120 -8.80 -0.95 -19.60
N TYR A 121 -8.69 0.02 -18.67
CA TYR A 121 -7.40 0.41 -18.10
C TYR A 121 -6.73 -0.75 -17.37
N LEU A 122 -7.45 -1.46 -16.49
CA LEU A 122 -6.93 -2.61 -15.73
C LEU A 122 -6.44 -3.75 -16.63
N LYS A 123 -7.05 -3.94 -17.80
CA LYS A 123 -6.61 -4.91 -18.82
C LYS A 123 -5.42 -4.42 -19.66
N GLY A 124 -4.95 -3.20 -19.42
CA GLY A 124 -3.89 -2.56 -20.21
C GLY A 124 -4.33 -2.10 -21.59
N GLY A 125 -5.64 -1.94 -21.84
CA GLY A 125 -6.20 -1.52 -23.12
C GLY A 125 -5.76 -0.13 -23.59
N THR A 126 -5.28 0.73 -22.66
CA THR A 126 -4.70 2.03 -22.99
C THR A 126 -3.29 1.95 -23.56
N ARG A 127 -2.57 0.82 -23.41
CA ARG A 127 -1.15 0.69 -23.85
C ARG A 127 -0.94 0.93 -25.33
N LYS A 128 -1.86 0.50 -26.18
CA LYS A 128 -1.78 0.71 -27.65
C LYS A 128 -1.89 2.19 -28.07
N TYR A 129 -2.40 3.04 -27.17
CA TYR A 129 -2.55 4.48 -27.41
C TYR A 129 -1.45 5.32 -26.76
N GLN A 130 -0.40 4.69 -26.21
CA GLN A 130 0.68 5.43 -25.56
C GLN A 130 1.76 5.87 -26.55
N ASN A 131 2.24 7.10 -26.36
CA ASN A 131 3.51 7.56 -26.90
C ASN A 131 4.55 7.57 -25.78
N LYS A 132 5.73 7.01 -26.05
CA LYS A 132 6.91 7.15 -25.18
C LYS A 132 7.66 8.43 -25.59
N THR A 133 7.71 9.40 -24.68
CA THR A 133 8.70 10.47 -24.69
C THR A 133 9.70 10.20 -23.58
N THR A 134 10.85 10.85 -23.56
CA THR A 134 11.92 10.64 -22.57
C THR A 134 11.38 10.62 -21.14
N GLY A 135 11.15 9.42 -20.59
CA GLY A 135 10.76 9.19 -19.20
C GLY A 135 9.28 9.33 -18.84
N LEU A 136 8.44 9.89 -19.70
CA LEU A 136 7.00 10.03 -19.48
C LEU A 136 6.19 9.36 -20.60
N HIS A 137 5.11 8.68 -20.21
CA HIS A 137 4.16 8.13 -21.16
C HIS A 137 2.97 9.09 -21.31
N ASN A 138 2.61 9.38 -22.56
CA ASN A 138 1.47 10.23 -22.90
C ASN A 138 0.41 9.40 -23.62
N LEU A 139 -0.86 9.59 -23.25
CA LEU A 139 -2.00 8.97 -23.92
C LEU A 139 -2.40 9.81 -25.15
N LYS A 140 -2.56 9.19 -26.30
CA LYS A 140 -3.21 9.77 -27.47
C LYS A 140 -4.72 9.86 -27.22
N THR A 141 -5.11 10.78 -26.34
CA THR A 141 -6.45 10.86 -25.77
C THR A 141 -7.53 10.99 -26.84
N GLU A 142 -7.33 11.83 -27.86
CA GLU A 142 -8.32 12.00 -28.95
C GLU A 142 -8.52 10.70 -29.74
N GLN A 143 -7.42 9.98 -30.03
CA GLN A 143 -7.50 8.69 -30.70
C GLN A 143 -8.20 7.65 -29.81
N TYR A 144 -7.87 7.61 -28.51
CA TYR A 144 -8.50 6.71 -27.54
C TYR A 144 -10.00 6.96 -27.46
N VAL A 145 -10.44 8.21 -27.31
CA VAL A 145 -11.87 8.58 -27.20
C VAL A 145 -12.62 8.22 -28.49
N ARG A 146 -12.02 8.42 -29.65
CA ARG A 146 -12.64 8.11 -30.95
C ARG A 146 -12.75 6.59 -31.22
N GLU A 147 -11.80 5.79 -30.74
CA GLU A 147 -11.70 4.37 -31.06
C GLU A 147 -12.20 3.43 -29.96
N PHE A 148 -12.50 3.96 -28.77
CA PHE A 148 -12.99 3.13 -27.69
C PHE A 148 -14.51 2.93 -27.82
N ASP A 149 -14.91 1.65 -27.94
CA ASP A 149 -16.29 1.24 -28.04
C ASP A 149 -16.82 0.71 -26.71
N LEU A 150 -18.04 1.15 -26.35
CA LEU A 150 -18.79 0.68 -25.20
C LEU A 150 -19.94 -0.24 -25.60
N ARG A 151 -20.22 -1.25 -24.79
CA ARG A 151 -21.41 -2.07 -24.94
C ARG A 151 -22.64 -1.20 -24.69
N GLU A 152 -23.55 -1.16 -25.67
CA GLU A 152 -24.88 -0.57 -25.55
C GLU A 152 -25.80 -1.51 -24.78
N CYS A 153 -26.49 -0.99 -23.77
CA CYS A 153 -27.57 -1.65 -23.06
C CYS A 153 -28.55 -0.60 -22.52
N SER A 154 -29.70 -1.03 -22.07
CA SER A 154 -30.70 -0.10 -21.54
C SER A 154 -30.17 0.68 -20.33
N ILE A 155 -30.68 1.90 -20.12
CA ILE A 155 -30.29 2.70 -18.94
C ILE A 155 -30.62 1.99 -17.62
N GLN A 156 -31.63 1.12 -17.59
CA GLN A 156 -31.97 0.29 -16.44
C GLN A 156 -30.88 -0.77 -16.19
N GLU A 157 -30.43 -1.46 -17.24
CA GLU A 157 -29.33 -2.43 -17.14
C GLU A 157 -28.02 -1.75 -16.72
N GLN A 158 -27.69 -0.59 -17.28
CA GLN A 158 -26.52 0.19 -16.84
C GLN A 158 -26.58 0.50 -15.33
N ARG A 159 -27.75 0.97 -14.83
CA ARG A 159 -27.95 1.25 -13.40
C ARG A 159 -27.82 0.01 -12.52
N GLN A 160 -28.30 -1.15 -12.98
CA GLN A 160 -28.13 -2.41 -12.25
C GLN A 160 -26.66 -2.83 -12.15
N ILE A 161 -25.91 -2.75 -13.25
CA ILE A 161 -24.49 -3.04 -13.28
C ILE A 161 -23.72 -2.11 -12.33
N VAL A 162 -24.01 -0.81 -12.39
CA VAL A 162 -23.41 0.19 -11.50
C VAL A 162 -23.73 -0.13 -10.04
N PHE A 163 -24.99 -0.41 -9.71
CA PHE A 163 -25.39 -0.75 -8.35
C PHE A 163 -24.60 -1.94 -7.79
N ILE A 164 -24.44 -3.01 -8.58
CA ILE A 164 -23.68 -4.20 -8.17
C ILE A 164 -22.19 -3.86 -7.92
N LEU A 165 -21.56 -3.15 -8.87
CA LEU A 165 -20.14 -2.82 -8.77
C LEU A 165 -19.86 -1.79 -7.66
N ASP A 166 -20.77 -0.84 -7.43
CA ASP A 166 -20.67 0.12 -6.32
C ASP A 166 -20.78 -0.60 -4.98
N LYS A 167 -21.73 -1.51 -4.81
CA LYS A 167 -21.87 -2.29 -3.58
C LYS A 167 -20.66 -3.17 -3.29
N LEU A 168 -20.08 -3.80 -4.32
CA LEU A 168 -18.84 -4.54 -4.16
C LEU A 168 -17.69 -3.62 -3.76
N SER A 169 -17.56 -2.45 -4.40
CA SER A 169 -16.51 -1.48 -4.09
C SER A 169 -16.63 -0.94 -2.67
N GLU A 170 -17.86 -0.66 -2.21
CA GLU A 170 -18.16 -0.24 -0.84
C GLU A 170 -17.75 -1.32 0.17
N VAL A 171 -18.15 -2.58 -0.05
CA VAL A 171 -17.80 -3.68 0.87
C VAL A 171 -16.28 -3.92 0.89
N ILE A 172 -15.59 -3.86 -0.25
CA ILE A 172 -14.14 -3.95 -0.35
C ILE A 172 -13.46 -2.84 0.47
N SER A 173 -13.93 -1.60 0.33
CA SER A 173 -13.41 -0.46 1.09
C SER A 173 -13.62 -0.63 2.61
N LEU A 174 -14.83 -1.05 3.03
CA LEU A 174 -15.13 -1.32 4.43
C LEU A 174 -14.26 -2.44 5.02
N ARG A 175 -13.96 -3.50 4.25
CA ARG A 175 -13.05 -4.57 4.70
C ARG A 175 -11.62 -4.08 4.87
N LYS A 176 -11.11 -3.24 3.95
CA LYS A 176 -9.78 -2.60 4.07
C LYS A 176 -9.71 -1.70 5.31
N GLU A 177 -10.73 -0.89 5.55
CA GLU A 177 -10.84 -0.06 6.75
C GLU A 177 -10.90 -0.90 8.03
N GLN A 178 -11.66 -1.99 8.03
CA GLN A 178 -11.76 -2.90 9.16
C GLN A 178 -10.41 -3.53 9.52
N LEU A 179 -9.60 -3.93 8.54
CA LEU A 179 -8.24 -4.42 8.76
C LEU A 179 -7.36 -3.34 9.41
N SER A 180 -7.42 -2.09 8.92
CA SER A 180 -6.68 -0.97 9.51
C SER A 180 -7.08 -0.70 10.96
N LYS A 181 -8.39 -0.69 11.26
CA LYS A 181 -8.90 -0.51 12.63
C LYS A 181 -8.47 -1.62 13.58
N LEU A 182 -8.36 -2.86 13.12
CA LEU A 182 -7.83 -3.95 13.94
C LEU A 182 -6.35 -3.76 14.29
N ASP A 183 -5.54 -3.20 13.36
CA ASP A 183 -4.16 -2.84 13.66
C ASP A 183 -4.06 -1.70 14.67
N GLU A 184 -4.91 -0.69 14.55
CA GLU A 184 -5.02 0.42 15.51
C GLU A 184 -5.45 -0.08 16.90
N LEU A 185 -6.39 -1.03 16.95
CA LEU A 185 -6.86 -1.62 18.19
C LEU A 185 -5.74 -2.35 18.94
N VAL A 186 -4.88 -3.11 18.23
CA VAL A 186 -3.70 -3.74 18.83
C VAL A 186 -2.75 -2.69 19.40
N LYS A 187 -2.56 -1.57 18.68
CA LYS A 187 -1.71 -0.46 19.15
C LYS A 187 -2.29 0.18 20.42
N ALA A 188 -3.57 0.49 20.39
CA ALA A 188 -4.26 1.12 21.53
C ALA A 188 -4.23 0.20 22.77
N ARG A 189 -4.52 -1.09 22.60
CA ARG A 189 -4.49 -2.06 23.69
C ARG A 189 -3.10 -2.21 24.31
N PHE A 190 -2.05 -2.19 23.48
CA PHE A 190 -0.67 -2.20 23.98
C PHE A 190 -0.38 -0.98 24.86
N VAL A 191 -0.73 0.22 24.38
CA VAL A 191 -0.50 1.47 25.14
C VAL A 191 -1.31 1.50 26.44
N GLU A 192 -2.55 1.01 26.40
CA GLU A 192 -3.42 0.89 27.58
C GLU A 192 -2.80 -0.03 28.67
N MET A 193 -2.28 -1.19 28.23
CA MET A 193 -1.75 -2.20 29.18
C MET A 193 -0.34 -1.88 29.67
N PHE A 194 0.50 -1.27 28.86
CA PHE A 194 1.94 -1.18 29.13
C PHE A 194 2.52 0.23 29.06
N GLY A 195 1.78 1.19 28.48
CA GLY A 195 2.28 2.54 28.21
C GLY A 195 3.28 2.58 27.06
N ASP A 196 3.90 3.74 26.85
CA ASP A 196 5.03 3.88 25.90
C ASP A 196 6.29 3.21 26.51
N PRO A 197 6.95 2.27 25.81
CA PRO A 197 8.05 1.50 26.39
C PRO A 197 9.31 2.34 26.68
N VAL A 198 9.49 3.48 26.03
CA VAL A 198 10.64 4.37 26.29
C VAL A 198 10.37 5.28 27.49
N GLN A 199 9.14 5.76 27.64
CA GLN A 199 8.73 6.59 28.77
C GLN A 199 8.49 5.75 30.03
N ASN A 200 8.07 4.49 29.86
CA ASN A 200 7.78 3.53 30.92
C ASN A 200 6.92 4.12 32.05
N PRO A 201 5.70 4.64 31.76
CA PRO A 201 4.91 5.39 32.73
C PRO A 201 4.45 4.53 33.92
N PHE A 202 4.44 3.22 33.80
CA PHE A 202 4.08 2.29 34.88
C PHE A 202 5.28 1.85 35.70
N GLY A 203 6.51 2.28 35.38
CA GLY A 203 7.70 1.95 36.15
C GLY A 203 8.10 0.47 36.14
N TRP A 204 7.79 -0.23 35.04
CA TRP A 204 8.21 -1.61 34.85
C TRP A 204 9.73 -1.75 34.98
N THR A 205 10.24 -2.82 35.54
CA THR A 205 11.66 -3.17 35.47
C THR A 205 12.09 -3.25 34.03
N THR A 206 13.27 -2.72 33.67
CA THR A 206 13.82 -2.77 32.34
C THR A 206 15.03 -3.68 32.28
N ARG A 207 15.21 -4.34 31.12
CA ARG A 207 16.42 -5.12 30.79
C ARG A 207 16.92 -4.75 29.40
N SER A 208 18.23 -4.81 29.21
CA SER A 208 18.79 -4.67 27.87
C SER A 208 18.29 -5.80 26.95
N LEU A 209 17.99 -5.48 25.72
CA LEU A 209 17.57 -6.48 24.73
C LEU A 209 18.57 -7.65 24.65
N LEU A 210 19.88 -7.37 24.73
CA LEU A 210 20.92 -8.41 24.63
C LEU A 210 21.17 -9.19 25.91
N GLU A 211 20.59 -8.80 27.06
CA GLU A 211 20.55 -9.65 28.27
C GLU A 211 19.53 -10.79 28.14
N MET A 212 18.53 -10.61 27.29
CA MET A 212 17.43 -11.58 27.10
C MET A 212 17.61 -12.49 25.89
N GLY A 213 18.61 -12.19 25.05
CA GLY A 213 18.86 -12.94 23.83
C GLY A 213 20.09 -12.44 23.10
N TYR A 214 20.29 -12.87 21.86
CA TYR A 214 21.46 -12.50 21.08
C TYR A 214 21.12 -12.20 19.63
N CYS A 215 21.99 -11.37 19.03
CA CYS A 215 21.88 -10.96 17.63
C CYS A 215 22.91 -11.66 16.76
N LYS A 216 22.54 -11.94 15.52
CA LYS A 216 23.44 -12.40 14.47
C LYS A 216 23.13 -11.66 13.16
N ASN A 217 24.16 -11.18 12.48
CA ASN A 217 24.02 -10.65 11.12
C ASN A 217 23.73 -11.78 10.14
N GLY A 218 22.94 -11.50 9.12
CA GLY A 218 22.68 -12.43 8.04
C GLY A 218 23.88 -12.64 7.12
N MET A 219 23.71 -13.54 6.18
CA MET A 219 24.74 -13.95 5.23
C MET A 219 24.71 -13.08 3.97
N ASN A 220 25.92 -12.86 3.39
CA ASN A 220 26.03 -12.30 2.06
C ASN A 220 26.12 -13.45 1.05
N PHE A 221 25.45 -13.28 -0.07
CA PHE A 221 25.41 -14.25 -1.18
C PHE A 221 26.07 -13.63 -2.41
N HIS A 222 26.75 -14.46 -3.20
CA HIS A 222 27.41 -14.03 -4.43
C HIS A 222 26.71 -14.60 -5.65
N THR A 223 26.72 -13.86 -6.75
CA THR A 223 26.05 -14.23 -8.01
C THR A 223 26.61 -15.51 -8.66
N GLY A 224 27.74 -16.01 -8.18
CA GLY A 224 28.38 -17.23 -8.67
C GLY A 224 28.23 -18.45 -7.75
N ASP A 225 27.57 -18.29 -6.61
CA ASP A 225 27.35 -19.41 -5.67
C ASP A 225 26.40 -20.44 -6.29
N SER A 226 26.72 -21.73 -6.10
CA SER A 226 25.93 -22.83 -6.67
C SER A 226 26.08 -24.09 -5.81
N GLY A 227 25.08 -24.95 -5.84
CA GLY A 227 25.12 -26.27 -5.19
C GLY A 227 23.92 -26.52 -4.29
N ILE A 228 23.68 -25.71 -3.28
CA ILE A 228 22.57 -25.87 -2.34
C ILE A 228 21.59 -24.72 -2.51
N GLU A 229 20.32 -25.05 -2.82
CA GLU A 229 19.23 -24.07 -2.85
C GLU A 229 18.59 -23.98 -1.47
N MET A 230 18.43 -22.75 -0.96
CA MET A 230 17.87 -22.50 0.37
C MET A 230 16.97 -21.27 0.37
N HIS A 231 15.81 -21.35 1.05
CA HIS A 231 14.96 -20.20 1.25
C HIS A 231 15.68 -19.11 2.05
N CYS A 232 15.52 -17.86 1.63
CA CYS A 232 16.23 -16.72 2.21
C CYS A 232 15.27 -15.57 2.46
N LEU A 233 15.19 -15.12 3.73
CA LEU A 233 14.45 -13.91 4.09
C LEU A 233 15.28 -12.68 3.75
N GLY A 234 14.79 -11.88 2.80
CA GLY A 234 15.39 -10.62 2.39
C GLY A 234 14.58 -9.41 2.84
N VAL A 235 15.12 -8.20 2.67
CA VAL A 235 14.42 -6.94 3.03
C VAL A 235 13.13 -6.75 2.23
N GLY A 236 13.08 -7.25 0.99
CA GLY A 236 11.89 -7.18 0.12
C GLY A 236 10.69 -7.95 0.65
N ASP A 237 10.92 -8.93 1.54
CA ASP A 237 9.89 -9.81 2.07
C ASP A 237 9.20 -9.23 3.31
N PHE A 238 9.76 -8.17 3.91
CA PHE A 238 9.18 -7.54 5.10
C PHE A 238 7.82 -6.91 4.83
N LYS A 239 7.66 -6.23 3.69
CA LYS A 239 6.43 -5.49 3.34
C LYS A 239 5.82 -4.83 4.58
N ASP A 240 4.53 -5.03 4.84
CA ASP A 240 3.84 -4.55 6.04
C ASP A 240 3.59 -5.67 7.07
N TYR A 241 4.25 -6.81 6.90
CA TYR A 241 4.06 -7.95 7.78
C TYR A 241 4.65 -7.71 9.18
N SER A 242 3.97 -8.24 10.18
CA SER A 242 4.49 -8.38 11.56
C SER A 242 4.94 -9.80 11.84
N VAL A 243 4.37 -10.76 11.14
CA VAL A 243 4.61 -12.20 11.31
C VAL A 243 4.75 -12.83 9.93
N ILE A 244 5.74 -13.69 9.76
CA ILE A 244 5.87 -14.63 8.65
C ILE A 244 5.72 -16.03 9.25
N ASP A 245 4.65 -16.73 8.87
CA ASP A 245 4.36 -18.10 9.31
C ASP A 245 4.43 -19.06 8.11
N GLY A 246 5.45 -19.92 8.12
CA GLY A 246 5.91 -20.65 6.96
C GLY A 246 6.81 -19.81 6.06
N THR A 247 7.87 -20.39 5.51
CA THR A 247 8.86 -19.69 4.66
C THR A 247 9.07 -20.37 3.31
N ASP A 248 8.29 -21.38 2.99
CA ASP A 248 8.34 -22.17 1.75
C ASP A 248 8.03 -21.36 0.48
N TYR A 249 7.41 -20.20 0.63
CA TYR A 249 7.10 -19.27 -0.45
C TYR A 249 8.16 -18.16 -0.64
N LEU A 250 9.17 -18.06 0.26
CA LEU A 250 10.24 -17.08 0.13
C LEU A 250 11.16 -17.43 -1.04
N PRO A 251 11.81 -16.44 -1.66
CA PRO A 251 12.82 -16.67 -2.67
C PRO A 251 13.92 -17.62 -2.17
N THR A 252 14.51 -18.39 -3.08
CA THR A 252 15.69 -19.18 -2.79
C THR A 252 16.96 -18.46 -3.20
N VAL A 253 18.07 -18.82 -2.56
CA VAL A 253 19.42 -18.42 -2.90
C VAL A 253 20.27 -19.68 -3.07
N SER A 254 21.23 -19.61 -4.00
CA SER A 254 22.21 -20.70 -4.19
C SER A 254 23.40 -20.49 -3.29
N LEU A 255 23.89 -21.55 -2.65
CA LEU A 255 25.01 -21.54 -1.71
C LEU A 255 26.03 -22.61 -2.12
N ASN A 256 27.33 -22.35 -1.95
CA ASN A 256 28.38 -23.30 -2.22
C ASN A 256 28.45 -24.43 -1.16
N GLU A 257 28.01 -24.13 0.06
CA GLU A 257 27.95 -25.07 1.19
C GLU A 257 26.79 -24.73 2.12
N ALA A 258 26.40 -25.70 2.95
CA ALA A 258 25.31 -25.50 3.91
C ALA A 258 25.68 -24.40 4.93
N PRO A 259 24.78 -23.44 5.20
CA PRO A 259 25.03 -22.42 6.21
C PRO A 259 25.16 -23.04 7.61
N PRO A 260 26.01 -22.48 8.46
CA PRO A 260 26.08 -22.94 9.84
C PRO A 260 24.74 -22.73 10.54
N GLU A 261 24.42 -23.59 11.52
CA GLU A 261 23.16 -23.58 12.27
C GLU A 261 22.81 -22.19 12.87
N GLU A 262 23.83 -21.44 13.30
CA GLU A 262 23.66 -20.07 13.81
C GLU A 262 23.17 -19.06 12.78
N SER A 263 23.26 -19.37 11.50
CA SER A 263 22.74 -18.57 10.37
C SER A 263 21.40 -19.03 9.87
N MET A 264 20.82 -20.04 10.53
CA MET A 264 19.47 -20.52 10.25
C MET A 264 18.43 -19.80 11.11
N LEU A 265 17.24 -19.55 10.53
CA LEU A 265 16.09 -19.03 11.24
C LEU A 265 15.37 -20.16 12.00
N HIS A 266 14.91 -19.85 13.20
CA HIS A 266 14.08 -20.71 14.03
C HIS A 266 12.74 -20.05 14.33
N ASP A 267 11.78 -20.86 14.75
CA ASP A 267 10.47 -20.36 15.17
C ASP A 267 10.60 -19.36 16.32
N GLY A 268 10.03 -18.17 16.13
CA GLY A 268 10.06 -17.09 17.10
C GLY A 268 11.24 -16.12 16.97
N ASP A 269 12.14 -16.32 16.01
CA ASP A 269 13.20 -15.36 15.73
C ASP A 269 12.60 -14.00 15.31
N ILE A 270 13.14 -12.91 15.81
CA ILE A 270 12.81 -11.55 15.37
C ILE A 270 13.89 -11.09 14.41
N VAL A 271 13.50 -10.70 13.21
CA VAL A 271 14.43 -10.25 12.18
C VAL A 271 14.21 -8.77 11.93
N PHE A 272 15.32 -8.00 11.92
CA PHE A 272 15.35 -6.56 11.68
C PHE A 272 15.93 -6.27 10.31
N VAL A 273 15.42 -5.22 9.65
CA VAL A 273 16.10 -4.60 8.51
C VAL A 273 17.33 -3.85 9.03
N ARG A 274 18.52 -4.32 8.67
CA ARG A 274 19.80 -3.73 9.04
C ARG A 274 20.16 -2.54 8.18
N SER A 275 20.02 -2.68 6.86
CA SER A 275 20.45 -1.71 5.86
C SER A 275 19.54 -1.72 4.65
N ASN A 276 19.17 -0.53 4.19
CA ASN A 276 18.39 -0.36 2.96
C ASN A 276 18.59 1.05 2.41
N GLY A 277 18.55 1.22 1.08
CA GLY A 277 18.58 2.54 0.43
C GLY A 277 17.44 3.46 0.86
N ASN A 278 16.29 2.87 1.20
CA ASN A 278 15.18 3.61 1.84
C ASN A 278 15.34 3.58 3.37
N LYS A 279 15.79 4.69 3.94
CA LYS A 279 15.98 4.85 5.40
C LYS A 279 14.73 4.54 6.24
N ALA A 280 13.53 4.73 5.68
CA ALA A 280 12.29 4.42 6.37
C ALA A 280 12.09 2.92 6.64
N LEU A 281 12.84 2.04 5.99
CA LEU A 281 12.79 0.60 6.21
C LEU A 281 13.76 0.14 7.31
N VAL A 282 14.86 0.85 7.54
CA VAL A 282 15.85 0.47 8.56
C VAL A 282 15.22 0.41 9.94
N GLY A 283 15.50 -0.63 10.70
CA GLY A 283 14.92 -0.90 12.03
C GLY A 283 13.50 -1.45 12.00
N ARG A 284 12.86 -1.67 10.83
CA ARG A 284 11.65 -2.48 10.76
C ARG A 284 11.97 -3.89 11.22
N CYS A 285 11.03 -4.51 11.94
CA CYS A 285 11.19 -5.88 12.42
C CYS A 285 9.90 -6.69 12.24
N LEU A 286 10.07 -7.99 12.15
CA LEU A 286 9.00 -8.99 12.14
C LEU A 286 9.46 -10.23 12.91
N VAL A 287 8.51 -11.05 13.34
CA VAL A 287 8.79 -12.39 13.85
C VAL A 287 8.60 -13.40 12.73
N VAL A 288 9.47 -14.42 12.70
CA VAL A 288 9.41 -15.47 11.69
C VAL A 288 9.26 -16.85 12.35
N TYR A 289 8.44 -17.69 11.73
CA TYR A 289 8.24 -19.09 12.09
C TYR A 289 8.50 -19.95 10.84
N PRO A 290 9.76 -20.35 10.59
CA PRO A 290 10.11 -21.17 9.41
C PRO A 290 9.37 -22.53 9.37
N ARG A 291 8.96 -23.00 10.51
CA ARG A 291 8.34 -24.32 10.66
C ARG A 291 9.33 -25.42 10.28
N LYS A 292 9.02 -26.19 9.25
CA LYS A 292 9.89 -27.28 8.78
C LYS A 292 10.78 -26.88 7.59
N THR A 293 10.67 -25.63 7.11
CA THR A 293 11.40 -25.17 5.93
C THR A 293 12.75 -24.59 6.33
N PRO A 294 13.88 -25.20 5.95
CA PRO A 294 15.19 -24.63 6.21
C PRO A 294 15.32 -23.25 5.56
N THR A 295 15.60 -22.23 6.37
CA THR A 295 15.57 -20.85 5.90
C THR A 295 16.72 -20.07 6.54
N THR A 296 17.47 -19.36 5.71
CA THR A 296 18.46 -18.37 6.13
C THR A 296 17.95 -16.95 5.94
N TYR A 297 18.80 -15.93 6.14
CA TYR A 297 18.44 -14.52 5.99
C TYR A 297 19.59 -13.70 5.46
N SER A 298 19.25 -12.68 4.69
CA SER A 298 20.19 -11.80 3.98
C SER A 298 21.07 -10.99 4.92
N GLY A 299 22.30 -10.69 4.52
CA GLY A 299 23.24 -9.79 5.21
C GLY A 299 22.73 -8.36 5.41
N PHE A 300 21.64 -7.98 4.72
CA PHE A 300 20.90 -6.73 4.97
C PHE A 300 19.93 -6.82 6.15
N CYS A 301 19.91 -7.97 6.86
CA CYS A 301 19.09 -8.23 8.03
C CYS A 301 19.94 -8.58 9.26
N ILE A 302 19.36 -8.38 10.44
CA ILE A 302 19.90 -8.87 11.73
C ILE A 302 18.82 -9.74 12.35
N ARG A 303 19.14 -10.98 12.72
CA ARG A 303 18.28 -11.83 13.53
C ARG A 303 18.55 -11.57 15.02
N TYR A 304 17.50 -11.50 15.81
CA TYR A 304 17.51 -11.58 17.26
C TYR A 304 16.80 -12.85 17.70
N ARG A 305 17.43 -13.64 18.56
CA ARG A 305 16.84 -14.85 19.14
C ARG A 305 16.74 -14.68 20.65
N LEU A 306 15.51 -14.79 21.15
CA LEU A 306 15.22 -14.79 22.58
C LEU A 306 15.72 -16.10 23.19
N THR A 307 16.39 -16.04 24.36
CA THR A 307 16.99 -17.20 25.01
C THR A 307 16.42 -17.49 26.39
N ASN A 308 15.71 -16.51 26.97
CA ASN A 308 15.09 -16.68 28.28
C ASN A 308 13.54 -16.59 28.17
N GLY A 309 12.84 -17.19 29.13
CA GLY A 309 11.38 -17.16 29.18
C GLY A 309 10.77 -15.95 29.88
N GLU A 310 11.52 -14.85 30.06
CA GLU A 310 11.06 -13.69 30.81
C GLU A 310 10.22 -12.70 30.00
N VAL A 311 10.29 -12.79 28.66
CA VAL A 311 9.56 -11.92 27.75
C VAL A 311 8.85 -12.74 26.68
N ASN A 312 7.56 -12.48 26.48
CA ASN A 312 6.78 -13.06 25.42
C ASN A 312 7.16 -12.44 24.06
N THR A 313 7.38 -13.25 23.03
CA THR A 313 7.82 -12.79 21.70
C THR A 313 6.82 -11.80 21.07
N THR A 314 5.50 -12.01 21.22
CA THR A 314 4.47 -11.12 20.68
C THR A 314 4.50 -9.76 21.38
N TYR A 315 4.67 -9.75 22.71
CA TYR A 315 4.87 -8.53 23.47
C TYR A 315 6.15 -7.79 23.03
N LEU A 316 7.28 -8.50 22.99
CA LEU A 316 8.58 -7.93 22.59
C LEU A 316 8.52 -7.34 21.18
N LEU A 317 7.96 -8.06 20.21
CA LEU A 317 7.77 -7.55 18.87
C LEU A 317 6.99 -6.24 18.88
N ARG A 318 5.95 -6.14 19.72
CA ARG A 318 5.14 -4.93 19.80
C ARG A 318 5.91 -3.76 20.41
N VAL A 319 6.70 -3.99 21.47
CA VAL A 319 7.64 -3.00 22.02
C VAL A 319 8.56 -2.45 20.95
N LEU A 320 9.22 -3.34 20.21
CA LEU A 320 10.18 -2.99 19.14
C LEU A 320 9.54 -2.24 17.96
N LYS A 321 8.23 -2.41 17.73
CA LYS A 321 7.48 -1.73 16.65
C LYS A 321 6.86 -0.40 17.08
N THR A 322 7.01 0.05 18.33
CA THR A 322 6.56 1.38 18.75
C THR A 322 7.41 2.47 18.10
N ASP A 323 6.79 3.62 17.82
CA ASP A 323 7.50 4.76 17.20
C ASP A 323 8.63 5.28 18.08
N SER A 324 8.44 5.28 19.40
CA SER A 324 9.43 5.69 20.38
C SER A 324 10.66 4.80 20.37
N MET A 325 10.47 3.48 20.40
CA MET A 325 11.56 2.50 20.34
C MET A 325 12.25 2.53 18.99
N ARG A 326 11.49 2.68 17.90
CA ARG A 326 12.03 2.77 16.57
C ARG A 326 12.91 3.99 16.36
N LYS A 327 12.55 5.14 16.95
CA LYS A 327 13.40 6.34 16.97
C LYS A 327 14.74 6.10 17.65
N LYS A 328 14.81 5.25 18.69
CA LYS A 328 16.09 4.83 19.28
C LYS A 328 16.94 3.99 18.35
N MET A 329 16.34 3.13 17.52
CA MET A 329 17.06 2.27 16.57
C MET A 329 17.63 3.06 15.37
N VAL A 330 16.94 4.10 14.91
CA VAL A 330 17.32 4.86 13.70
C VAL A 330 18.16 6.10 14.03
N GLY A 331 18.19 6.52 15.30
CA GLY A 331 18.96 7.68 15.81
C GLY A 331 18.36 9.04 15.42
N ARG A 332 18.84 10.11 16.08
CA ARG A 332 18.53 11.51 15.76
C ARG A 332 19.62 12.04 14.83
N GLY A 333 19.47 11.95 13.52
CA GLY A 333 20.39 12.58 12.58
C GLY A 333 20.48 11.91 11.22
N ALA A 334 21.02 12.66 10.26
CA ALA A 334 21.11 12.27 8.85
C ALA A 334 22.06 11.08 8.55
N ASN A 335 22.83 10.60 9.53
CA ASN A 335 23.97 9.71 9.29
C ASN A 335 23.84 8.25 9.74
N ILE A 336 22.76 7.80 10.37
CA ILE A 336 22.59 6.38 10.69
C ILE A 336 21.93 5.69 9.48
N GLN A 337 22.76 5.09 8.64
CA GLN A 337 22.32 4.32 7.48
C GLN A 337 22.14 2.83 7.78
N ASN A 338 22.63 2.34 8.94
CA ASN A 338 22.63 0.93 9.28
C ASN A 338 22.32 0.70 10.76
N LEU A 339 21.35 -0.18 11.02
CA LEU A 339 21.16 -0.77 12.35
C LEU A 339 22.30 -1.75 12.62
N ASN A 340 22.83 -1.77 13.84
CA ASN A 340 23.87 -2.71 14.26
C ASN A 340 23.58 -3.28 15.66
N GLN A 341 24.34 -4.29 16.05
CA GLN A 341 24.17 -4.96 17.35
C GLN A 341 24.43 -4.01 18.53
N GLN A 342 25.33 -3.03 18.38
CA GLN A 342 25.64 -2.06 19.44
C GLN A 342 24.40 -1.17 19.71
N ILE A 343 23.70 -0.73 18.65
CA ILE A 343 22.46 0.02 18.82
C ILE A 343 21.38 -0.85 19.49
N LEU A 344 21.24 -2.11 19.07
CA LEU A 344 20.28 -3.03 19.70
C LEU A 344 20.60 -3.28 21.18
N ALA A 345 21.89 -3.28 21.58
CA ALA A 345 22.31 -3.40 22.97
C ALA A 345 21.88 -2.22 23.85
N THR A 346 21.63 -1.04 23.26
CA THR A 346 21.17 0.14 24.00
C THR A 346 19.65 0.19 24.22
N LEU A 347 18.92 -0.81 23.76
CA LEU A 347 17.48 -0.85 23.88
C LEU A 347 17.10 -1.47 25.24
N ASP A 348 16.59 -0.64 26.13
CA ASP A 348 16.01 -1.06 27.40
C ASP A 348 14.55 -1.45 27.18
N ILE A 349 14.21 -2.69 27.47
CA ILE A 349 12.90 -3.29 27.27
C ILE A 349 12.19 -3.40 28.62
N PRO A 350 11.03 -2.77 28.81
CA PRO A 350 10.21 -3.00 29.99
C PRO A 350 9.79 -4.47 30.07
N THR A 351 9.87 -5.04 31.28
CA THR A 351 9.51 -6.45 31.54
C THR A 351 8.35 -6.52 32.57
N PRO A 352 7.12 -6.22 32.15
CA PRO A 352 5.94 -6.37 33.01
C PRO A 352 5.72 -7.85 33.36
N PRO A 353 4.90 -8.17 34.38
CA PRO A 353 4.61 -9.56 34.76
C PRO A 353 4.17 -10.41 33.57
N MET A 354 4.67 -11.65 33.47
CA MET A 354 4.41 -12.55 32.34
C MET A 354 2.91 -12.73 32.06
N GLY A 355 2.07 -12.84 33.10
CA GLY A 355 0.62 -12.96 32.92
C GLY A 355 -0.03 -11.80 32.18
N LEU A 356 0.50 -10.55 32.25
CA LEU A 356 0.02 -9.43 31.45
C LEU A 356 0.50 -9.53 30.02
N GLN A 357 1.74 -9.98 29.80
CA GLN A 357 2.28 -10.19 28.47
C GLN A 357 1.50 -11.30 27.73
N GLU A 358 1.16 -12.38 28.42
CA GLU A 358 0.36 -13.48 27.87
C GLU A 358 -1.09 -13.05 27.56
N GLN A 359 -1.71 -12.24 28.41
CA GLN A 359 -3.04 -11.65 28.12
C GLN A 359 -3.00 -10.81 26.84
N PHE A 360 -1.97 -10.00 26.66
CA PHE A 360 -1.79 -9.25 25.43
C PHE A 360 -1.54 -10.15 24.22
N ALA A 361 -0.71 -11.18 24.36
CA ALA A 361 -0.44 -12.14 23.28
C ALA A 361 -1.72 -12.88 22.87
N ALA A 362 -2.54 -13.33 23.79
CA ALA A 362 -3.83 -13.96 23.53
C ALA A 362 -4.80 -13.01 22.79
N PHE A 363 -4.84 -11.75 23.21
CA PHE A 363 -5.63 -10.72 22.52
C PHE A 363 -5.15 -10.53 21.06
N VAL A 364 -3.83 -10.40 20.85
CA VAL A 364 -3.26 -10.28 19.49
C VAL A 364 -3.59 -11.49 18.62
N GLU A 365 -3.53 -12.69 19.19
CA GLU A 365 -3.88 -13.93 18.47
C GLU A 365 -5.35 -13.90 17.99
N GLN A 366 -6.29 -13.49 18.86
CA GLN A 366 -7.70 -13.34 18.48
C GLN A 366 -7.88 -12.32 17.34
N ILE A 367 -7.20 -11.17 17.42
CA ILE A 367 -7.24 -10.16 16.36
C ILE A 367 -6.66 -10.73 15.06
N ASN A 368 -5.56 -11.46 15.10
CA ASN A 368 -4.95 -12.06 13.92
C ASN A 368 -5.88 -13.10 13.25
N LYS A 369 -6.60 -13.92 14.02
CA LYS A 369 -7.63 -14.84 13.49
C LYS A 369 -8.74 -14.07 12.78
N SER A 370 -9.21 -12.96 13.37
CA SER A 370 -10.23 -12.10 12.75
C SER A 370 -9.71 -11.45 11.47
N LYS A 371 -8.46 -10.94 11.47
CA LYS A 371 -7.82 -10.36 10.28
C LYS A 371 -7.71 -11.39 9.15
N LEU A 372 -7.31 -12.62 9.44
CA LEU A 372 -7.22 -13.68 8.43
C LEU A 372 -8.59 -13.93 7.75
N THR A 373 -9.66 -14.02 8.53
CA THR A 373 -11.02 -14.20 7.99
C THR A 373 -11.45 -13.03 7.11
N ILE A 374 -11.15 -11.79 7.54
CA ILE A 374 -11.48 -10.58 6.78
C ILE A 374 -10.66 -10.54 5.50
N GLN A 375 -9.36 -10.87 5.54
CA GLN A 375 -8.49 -10.90 4.36
C GLN A 375 -8.99 -11.92 3.33
N GLN A 376 -9.32 -13.13 3.75
CA GLN A 376 -9.89 -14.14 2.86
C GLN A 376 -11.21 -13.69 2.20
N SER A 377 -12.06 -12.96 2.97
CA SER A 377 -13.28 -12.36 2.42
C SER A 377 -12.96 -11.27 1.41
N LEU A 378 -11.97 -10.41 1.70
CA LEU A 378 -11.53 -9.34 0.82
C LEU A 378 -11.01 -9.90 -0.51
N ASP A 379 -10.12 -10.90 -0.46
CA ASP A 379 -9.56 -11.55 -1.65
C ASP A 379 -10.67 -12.12 -2.56
N LYS A 380 -11.67 -12.78 -1.96
CA LYS A 380 -12.83 -13.30 -2.71
C LYS A 380 -13.65 -12.19 -3.37
N LEU A 381 -13.87 -11.07 -2.67
CA LEU A 381 -14.62 -9.92 -3.20
C LEU A 381 -13.85 -9.23 -4.34
N GLU A 382 -12.53 -9.10 -4.25
CA GLU A 382 -11.70 -8.53 -5.30
C GLU A 382 -11.71 -9.42 -6.56
N VAL A 383 -11.63 -10.75 -6.39
CA VAL A 383 -11.77 -11.72 -7.50
C VAL A 383 -13.17 -11.62 -8.14
N LEU A 384 -14.23 -11.56 -7.32
CA LEU A 384 -15.61 -11.42 -7.82
C LEU A 384 -15.78 -10.12 -8.60
N LYS A 385 -15.30 -8.99 -8.07
CA LYS A 385 -15.35 -7.69 -8.77
C LYS A 385 -14.66 -7.76 -10.11
N LYS A 386 -13.45 -8.35 -10.16
CA LYS A 386 -12.70 -8.54 -11.41
C LYS A 386 -13.46 -9.41 -12.41
N SER A 387 -14.07 -10.49 -11.97
CA SER A 387 -14.86 -11.39 -12.82
C SER A 387 -16.08 -10.68 -13.41
N LEU A 388 -16.85 -9.95 -12.60
CA LEU A 388 -18.01 -9.19 -13.07
C LEU A 388 -17.62 -8.05 -14.02
N MET A 389 -16.52 -7.37 -13.75
CA MET A 389 -15.99 -6.36 -14.69
C MET A 389 -15.58 -6.98 -16.03
N GLN A 390 -15.06 -8.22 -16.02
CA GLN A 390 -14.76 -8.97 -17.23
C GLN A 390 -16.04 -9.38 -17.98
N GLU A 391 -17.08 -9.79 -17.26
CA GLU A 391 -18.37 -10.18 -17.83
C GLU A 391 -19.08 -9.00 -18.48
N TYR A 392 -19.14 -7.85 -17.78
CA TYR A 392 -19.88 -6.69 -18.27
C TYR A 392 -19.13 -5.89 -19.35
N PHE A 393 -17.81 -5.85 -19.31
CA PHE A 393 -16.96 -4.98 -20.14
C PHE A 393 -15.82 -5.74 -20.85
N GLY A 394 -15.87 -7.06 -20.89
CA GLY A 394 -14.84 -7.95 -21.40
C GLY A 394 -14.67 -8.06 -22.89
#